data_dcc89133dc4c165273ad28fa81db7199
#
_entry.id   dcc89133dc4c165273ad28fa81db7199
#
_cell.length_a   1.000
_cell.length_b   1.000
_cell.length_c   1.000
_cell.angle_alpha   90.00
_cell.angle_beta   90.00
_cell.angle_gamma   90.00
#
_symmetry.space_group_name_H-M   'P 1'
#
loop_
_entity.id
_entity.type
_entity.pdbx_description
1 polymer ?
#
loop_
_entity_poly.entity_id
_entity_poly.type
_entity_poly.pdbx_seq_one_letter_code
_entity_poly.pdbx_strand_id
1 'polypeptide(L)'
;MTLRIAWFATARGTSSRLLFEKVQTAIEVGVLNAQIVVAFCNRERGQSENTDAYLSAVAAAGVPIEMLSSKAWRERSGGATSKPDTPLPQWRHDFDTAIYERIAPYRPTIGVLAGYMLIATAALCERLPLLNLHPAEPGGPIGTWQEVIRVLIERKAERSGMMIQRATTALDRGPIATWCRYSTRGGSLDALWTARSGPASDEEPLFAALRELSVQREPYFLVASLRALADGRAPLPPLTGRGPELDLSEDVERLLKNRGR
;
A
#
# COMPACT_ATOMS: atom_id res chain seq x y z
N MET A 1 -17.22 -13.01 -7.92
CA MET A 1 -16.08 -13.97 -7.89
C MET A 1 -15.22 -13.64 -6.67
N THR A 2 -14.83 -14.63 -5.86
CA THR A 2 -14.00 -14.37 -4.67
C THR A 2 -12.60 -13.95 -5.08
N LEU A 3 -12.12 -12.78 -4.60
CA LEU A 3 -10.75 -12.34 -4.85
C LEU A 3 -9.76 -13.21 -4.06
N ARG A 4 -8.76 -13.76 -4.74
CA ARG A 4 -7.66 -14.53 -4.13
C ARG A 4 -6.41 -13.63 -4.07
N ILE A 5 -6.07 -13.18 -2.87
CA ILE A 5 -5.08 -12.13 -2.65
C ILE A 5 -3.74 -12.75 -2.22
N ALA A 6 -2.66 -12.42 -2.95
CA ALA A 6 -1.31 -12.48 -2.42
C ALA A 6 -1.01 -11.12 -1.74
N TRP A 7 -0.74 -11.15 -0.44
CA TRP A 7 -0.52 -9.96 0.36
C TRP A 7 0.98 -9.68 0.53
N PHE A 8 1.45 -8.51 0.11
CA PHE A 8 2.86 -8.15 0.14
C PHE A 8 3.12 -7.07 1.18
N ALA A 9 4.11 -7.28 2.05
CA ALA A 9 4.53 -6.30 3.05
C ALA A 9 6.04 -6.32 3.27
N THR A 10 6.62 -5.14 3.54
CA THR A 10 7.98 -5.04 4.10
C THR A 10 7.95 -5.06 5.63
N ALA A 11 6.83 -4.70 6.23
CA ALA A 11 6.59 -4.75 7.67
C ALA A 11 7.63 -4.01 8.54
N ARG A 12 8.13 -2.85 8.07
CA ARG A 12 9.08 -2.01 8.83
C ARG A 12 8.42 -1.24 9.97
N GLY A 13 7.16 -0.86 9.78
CA GLY A 13 6.35 -0.11 10.75
C GLY A 13 5.06 -0.83 11.08
N THR A 14 4.26 -0.25 11.95
CA THR A 14 2.98 -0.80 12.43
C THR A 14 1.90 -0.81 11.35
N SER A 15 1.96 0.07 10.36
CA SER A 15 0.93 0.22 9.31
C SER A 15 0.68 -1.08 8.53
N SER A 16 1.72 -1.87 8.21
CA SER A 16 1.55 -3.13 7.47
C SER A 16 0.67 -4.12 8.23
N ARG A 17 0.83 -4.21 9.57
CA ARG A 17 0.00 -5.05 10.41
C ARG A 17 -1.44 -4.53 10.48
N LEU A 18 -1.62 -3.24 10.72
CA LEU A 18 -2.96 -2.63 10.81
C LEU A 18 -3.76 -2.79 9.51
N LEU A 19 -3.12 -2.63 8.34
CA LEU A 19 -3.76 -2.87 7.04
C LEU A 19 -4.17 -4.32 6.87
N PHE A 20 -3.28 -5.27 7.21
CA PHE A 20 -3.58 -6.69 7.16
C PHE A 20 -4.76 -7.07 8.07
N GLU A 21 -4.68 -6.71 9.34
CA GLU A 21 -5.72 -7.01 10.34
C GLU A 21 -7.09 -6.46 9.91
N LYS A 22 -7.11 -5.23 9.37
CA LYS A 22 -8.36 -4.61 8.91
C LYS A 22 -8.99 -5.32 7.72
N VAL A 23 -8.18 -5.70 6.73
CA VAL A 23 -8.67 -6.45 5.56
C VAL A 23 -9.09 -7.85 5.97
N GLN A 24 -8.32 -8.54 6.81
CA GLN A 24 -8.63 -9.87 7.31
C GLN A 24 -9.95 -9.86 8.10
N THR A 25 -10.13 -8.90 9.01
CA THR A 25 -11.40 -8.72 9.72
C THR A 25 -12.58 -8.51 8.76
N ALA A 26 -12.41 -7.68 7.72
CA ALA A 26 -13.49 -7.44 6.74
C ALA A 26 -13.86 -8.72 5.96
N ILE A 27 -12.91 -9.61 5.73
CA ILE A 27 -13.14 -10.93 5.13
C ILE A 27 -13.91 -11.83 6.11
N GLU A 28 -13.45 -11.92 7.36
CA GLU A 28 -14.03 -12.80 8.38
C GLU A 28 -15.49 -12.46 8.73
N VAL A 29 -15.82 -11.16 8.77
CA VAL A 29 -17.21 -10.73 9.00
C VAL A 29 -18.06 -10.67 7.71
N GLY A 30 -17.55 -11.15 6.57
CA GLY A 30 -18.28 -11.24 5.30
C GLY A 30 -18.52 -9.91 4.58
N VAL A 31 -17.89 -8.81 5.00
CA VAL A 31 -17.97 -7.50 4.34
C VAL A 31 -17.19 -7.46 3.03
N LEU A 32 -16.13 -8.25 2.95
CA LEU A 32 -15.27 -8.36 1.76
C LEU A 32 -15.25 -9.81 1.25
N ASN A 33 -15.77 -10.03 0.05
CA ASN A 33 -15.71 -11.34 -0.62
C ASN A 33 -14.31 -11.58 -1.21
N ALA A 34 -13.38 -11.95 -0.34
CA ALA A 34 -11.99 -12.22 -0.70
C ALA A 34 -11.40 -13.29 0.23
N GLN A 35 -10.22 -13.77 -0.13
CA GLN A 35 -9.36 -14.61 0.71
C GLN A 35 -7.92 -14.17 0.53
N ILE A 36 -7.20 -13.92 1.61
CA ILE A 36 -5.74 -13.79 1.58
C ILE A 36 -5.18 -15.20 1.54
N VAL A 37 -4.73 -15.63 0.37
CA VAL A 37 -4.28 -17.01 0.13
C VAL A 37 -2.83 -17.24 0.51
N VAL A 38 -2.03 -16.17 0.53
CA VAL A 38 -0.64 -16.16 0.97
C VAL A 38 -0.23 -14.75 1.35
N ALA A 39 0.58 -14.59 2.37
CA ALA A 39 1.28 -13.36 2.70
C ALA A 39 2.77 -13.51 2.37
N PHE A 40 3.31 -12.57 1.64
CA PHE A 40 4.74 -12.50 1.34
C PHE A 40 5.39 -11.35 2.11
N CYS A 41 6.49 -11.64 2.82
CA CYS A 41 7.30 -10.63 3.50
C CYS A 41 8.74 -10.67 2.96
N ASN A 42 9.27 -9.50 2.53
CA ASN A 42 10.67 -9.39 2.09
C ASN A 42 11.66 -9.19 3.25
N ARG A 43 11.24 -9.55 4.46
CA ARG A 43 12.04 -9.60 5.69
C ARG A 43 11.78 -10.92 6.41
N GLU A 44 12.70 -11.26 7.31
CA GLU A 44 12.65 -12.47 8.10
C GLU A 44 12.41 -12.17 9.58
N ARG A 45 11.98 -13.18 10.35
CA ARG A 45 11.81 -13.07 11.80
C ARG A 45 13.13 -12.63 12.47
N GLY A 46 13.01 -11.85 13.52
CA GLY A 46 14.13 -11.30 14.27
C GLY A 46 14.78 -10.05 13.66
N GLN A 47 14.34 -9.61 12.47
CA GLN A 47 14.89 -8.39 11.85
C GLN A 47 14.32 -7.09 12.45
N SER A 48 13.13 -7.11 13.01
CA SER A 48 12.56 -6.04 13.85
C SER A 48 11.29 -6.51 14.55
N GLU A 49 10.97 -5.89 15.68
CA GLU A 49 9.73 -6.15 16.43
C GLU A 49 8.47 -5.95 15.59
N ASN A 50 8.43 -4.90 14.74
CA ASN A 50 7.29 -4.67 13.84
C ASN A 50 7.13 -5.79 12.81
N THR A 51 8.23 -6.34 12.27
CA THR A 51 8.20 -7.47 11.36
C THR A 51 7.65 -8.71 12.08
N ASP A 52 8.13 -8.99 13.28
CA ASP A 52 7.71 -10.15 14.06
C ASP A 52 6.23 -10.04 14.49
N ALA A 53 5.79 -8.85 14.90
CA ALA A 53 4.39 -8.59 15.22
C ALA A 53 3.46 -8.79 14.00
N TYR A 54 3.88 -8.31 12.81
CA TYR A 54 3.15 -8.54 11.57
C TYR A 54 3.08 -10.04 11.22
N LEU A 55 4.20 -10.75 11.23
CA LEU A 55 4.24 -12.17 10.91
C LEU A 55 3.43 -13.00 11.91
N SER A 56 3.37 -12.58 13.17
CA SER A 56 2.55 -13.23 14.21
C SER A 56 1.06 -13.00 13.96
N ALA A 57 0.65 -11.80 13.56
CA ALA A 57 -0.74 -11.52 13.20
C ALA A 57 -1.19 -12.32 11.97
N VAL A 58 -0.35 -12.44 10.94
CA VAL A 58 -0.62 -13.27 9.76
C VAL A 58 -0.78 -14.75 10.14
N ALA A 59 0.13 -15.26 10.97
CA ALA A 59 0.07 -16.65 11.44
C ALA A 59 -1.20 -16.93 12.29
N ALA A 60 -1.57 -15.99 13.17
CA ALA A 60 -2.79 -16.10 13.99
C ALA A 60 -4.06 -16.14 13.14
N ALA A 61 -4.07 -15.49 11.98
CA ALA A 61 -5.16 -15.55 11.02
C ALA A 61 -5.17 -16.83 10.16
N GLY A 62 -4.23 -17.76 10.36
CA GLY A 62 -4.12 -19.00 9.59
C GLY A 62 -3.71 -18.80 8.14
N VAL A 63 -3.16 -17.63 7.77
CA VAL A 63 -2.71 -17.32 6.42
C VAL A 63 -1.30 -17.87 6.19
N PRO A 64 -1.05 -18.65 5.12
CA PRO A 64 0.29 -19.10 4.75
C PRO A 64 1.25 -17.93 4.57
N ILE A 65 2.49 -18.10 5.06
CA ILE A 65 3.52 -17.06 5.01
C ILE A 65 4.70 -17.54 4.17
N GLU A 66 5.04 -16.77 3.14
CA GLU A 66 6.28 -16.88 2.40
C GLU A 66 7.23 -15.75 2.78
N MET A 67 8.47 -16.08 3.09
CA MET A 67 9.49 -15.08 3.45
C MET A 67 10.72 -15.25 2.56
N LEU A 68 11.26 -14.12 2.12
CA LEU A 68 12.52 -14.09 1.37
C LEU A 68 13.20 -12.74 1.64
N SER A 69 14.27 -12.74 2.42
CA SER A 69 14.97 -11.51 2.77
C SER A 69 15.60 -10.85 1.55
N SER A 70 15.08 -9.69 1.16
CA SER A 70 15.65 -8.91 0.05
C SER A 70 17.08 -8.43 0.36
N LYS A 71 17.39 -8.17 1.63
CA LYS A 71 18.74 -7.81 2.07
C LYS A 71 19.71 -8.99 1.87
N ALA A 72 19.38 -10.16 2.41
CA ALA A 72 20.21 -11.34 2.29
C ALA A 72 20.34 -11.81 0.82
N TRP A 73 19.26 -11.69 0.04
CA TRP A 73 19.31 -12.01 -1.39
C TRP A 73 20.30 -11.10 -2.13
N ARG A 74 20.19 -9.78 -1.93
CA ARG A 74 21.09 -8.80 -2.54
C ARG A 74 22.54 -9.06 -2.16
N GLU A 75 22.82 -9.32 -0.89
CA GLU A 75 24.18 -9.61 -0.39
C GLU A 75 24.79 -10.85 -1.06
N ARG A 76 24.01 -11.93 -1.19
CA ARG A 76 24.46 -13.16 -1.89
C ARG A 76 24.68 -12.94 -3.39
N SER A 77 23.90 -12.07 -4.00
CA SER A 77 24.00 -11.76 -5.43
C SER A 77 25.08 -10.73 -5.76
N GLY A 78 25.81 -10.21 -4.76
CA GLY A 78 26.77 -9.12 -4.96
C GLY A 78 26.14 -7.84 -5.55
N GLY A 79 24.82 -7.65 -5.33
CA GLY A 79 24.03 -6.69 -6.05
C GLY A 79 24.11 -5.26 -5.50
N ALA A 80 24.12 -4.29 -6.41
CA ALA A 80 24.05 -2.87 -6.08
C ALA A 80 22.71 -2.49 -5.44
N THR A 81 22.68 -1.39 -4.68
CA THR A 81 21.45 -0.78 -4.18
C THR A 81 20.65 -0.22 -5.36
N SER A 82 19.35 -0.50 -5.40
CA SER A 82 18.45 0.12 -6.37
C SER A 82 18.33 1.63 -6.09
N LYS A 83 18.39 2.44 -7.13
CA LYS A 83 18.20 3.89 -7.05
C LYS A 83 16.96 4.28 -7.85
N PRO A 84 16.23 5.32 -7.43
CA PRO A 84 15.16 5.90 -8.24
C PRO A 84 15.68 6.28 -9.64
N ASP A 85 14.82 6.21 -10.65
CA ASP A 85 15.06 6.63 -12.02
C ASP A 85 16.28 5.96 -12.72
N THR A 86 16.77 4.84 -12.17
CA THR A 86 17.78 4.00 -12.80
C THR A 86 17.22 2.61 -13.09
N PRO A 87 17.71 1.91 -14.15
CA PRO A 87 17.34 0.53 -14.38
C PRO A 87 17.60 -0.32 -13.13
N LEU A 88 16.64 -1.15 -12.77
CA LEU A 88 16.79 -2.04 -11.65
C LEU A 88 17.88 -3.08 -11.94
N PRO A 89 18.78 -3.36 -10.98
CA PRO A 89 19.83 -4.34 -11.17
C PRO A 89 19.25 -5.76 -11.34
N GLN A 90 19.98 -6.65 -12.03
CA GLN A 90 19.53 -8.00 -12.38
C GLN A 90 19.00 -8.78 -11.18
N TRP A 91 19.63 -8.66 -10.02
CA TRP A 91 19.17 -9.35 -8.81
C TRP A 91 17.73 -9.02 -8.40
N ARG A 92 17.21 -7.84 -8.80
CA ARG A 92 15.81 -7.48 -8.54
C ARG A 92 14.84 -8.29 -9.41
N HIS A 93 15.19 -8.56 -10.65
CA HIS A 93 14.42 -9.41 -11.55
C HIS A 93 14.43 -10.87 -11.08
N ASP A 94 15.59 -11.35 -10.66
CA ASP A 94 15.74 -12.70 -10.12
C ASP A 94 14.98 -12.87 -8.80
N PHE A 95 15.03 -11.86 -7.93
CA PHE A 95 14.30 -11.82 -6.68
C PHE A 95 12.79 -11.87 -6.90
N ASP A 96 12.26 -11.04 -7.80
CA ASP A 96 10.83 -11.00 -8.10
C ASP A 96 10.35 -12.29 -8.81
N THR A 97 11.21 -12.92 -9.60
CA THR A 97 10.95 -14.26 -10.17
C THR A 97 10.83 -15.28 -9.05
N ALA A 98 11.77 -15.30 -8.11
CA ALA A 98 11.73 -16.21 -6.96
C ALA A 98 10.51 -15.95 -6.04
N ILE A 99 10.07 -14.70 -5.91
CA ILE A 99 8.81 -14.37 -5.21
C ILE A 99 7.63 -15.03 -5.93
N TYR A 100 7.52 -14.81 -7.25
CA TYR A 100 6.41 -15.36 -8.01
C TYR A 100 6.34 -16.90 -7.91
N GLU A 101 7.45 -17.58 -8.03
CA GLU A 101 7.54 -19.04 -7.90
C GLU A 101 7.04 -19.54 -6.54
N ARG A 102 7.31 -18.81 -5.45
CA ARG A 102 6.85 -19.16 -4.10
C ARG A 102 5.35 -18.94 -3.93
N ILE A 103 4.78 -17.87 -4.48
CA ILE A 103 3.37 -17.54 -4.28
C ILE A 103 2.43 -18.19 -5.31
N ALA A 104 2.91 -18.56 -6.49
CA ALA A 104 2.12 -19.16 -7.57
C ALA A 104 1.35 -20.45 -7.15
N PRO A 105 1.91 -21.36 -6.32
CA PRO A 105 1.17 -22.54 -5.85
C PRO A 105 -0.14 -22.21 -5.09
N TYR A 106 -0.22 -21.03 -4.46
CA TYR A 106 -1.42 -20.56 -3.75
C TYR A 106 -2.51 -20.00 -4.69
N ARG A 107 -2.22 -19.89 -6.00
CA ARG A 107 -3.13 -19.44 -7.06
C ARG A 107 -3.80 -18.09 -6.75
N PRO A 108 -3.03 -17.04 -6.43
CA PRO A 108 -3.60 -15.71 -6.27
C PRO A 108 -4.13 -15.18 -7.61
N THR A 109 -5.20 -14.40 -7.58
CA THR A 109 -5.72 -13.67 -8.76
C THR A 109 -5.23 -12.23 -8.81
N ILE A 110 -4.85 -11.67 -7.66
CA ILE A 110 -4.26 -10.34 -7.50
C ILE A 110 -3.19 -10.35 -6.41
N GLY A 111 -2.27 -9.40 -6.48
CA GLY A 111 -1.39 -9.06 -5.36
C GLY A 111 -1.75 -7.69 -4.80
N VAL A 112 -1.63 -7.49 -3.48
CA VAL A 112 -1.83 -6.21 -2.80
C VAL A 112 -0.52 -5.79 -2.14
N LEU A 113 0.03 -4.67 -2.57
CA LEU A 113 1.26 -4.08 -2.01
C LEU A 113 0.87 -3.16 -0.84
N ALA A 114 0.82 -3.72 0.37
CA ALA A 114 0.41 -3.04 1.60
C ALA A 114 1.64 -2.68 2.45
N GLY A 115 2.27 -1.56 2.14
CA GLY A 115 3.55 -1.17 2.75
C GLY A 115 4.73 -2.02 2.26
N TYR A 116 4.66 -2.51 1.04
CA TYR A 116 5.78 -3.17 0.36
C TYR A 116 6.69 -2.11 -0.26
N MET A 117 7.94 -2.06 0.19
CA MET A 117 8.85 -0.95 -0.09
C MET A 117 9.84 -1.21 -1.25
N LEU A 118 9.63 -2.28 -2.01
CA LEU A 118 10.44 -2.57 -3.19
C LEU A 118 9.65 -2.27 -4.47
N ILE A 119 10.35 -1.70 -5.45
CA ILE A 119 9.78 -1.51 -6.79
C ILE A 119 9.62 -2.89 -7.42
N ALA A 120 8.42 -3.25 -7.85
CA ALA A 120 8.16 -4.50 -8.54
C ALA A 120 8.69 -4.44 -9.98
N THR A 121 9.36 -5.51 -10.43
CA THR A 121 9.86 -5.63 -11.80
C THR A 121 8.80 -6.23 -12.73
N ALA A 122 9.07 -6.22 -14.05
CA ALA A 122 8.24 -6.90 -15.05
C ALA A 122 8.01 -8.38 -14.70
N ALA A 123 9.04 -9.04 -14.13
CA ALA A 123 8.96 -10.45 -13.72
C ALA A 123 7.80 -10.76 -12.76
N LEU A 124 7.35 -9.78 -11.99
CA LEU A 124 6.22 -9.92 -11.07
C LEU A 124 4.94 -9.21 -11.59
N CYS A 125 5.07 -7.95 -12.08
CA CYS A 125 3.93 -7.14 -12.52
C CYS A 125 3.14 -7.74 -13.69
N GLU A 126 3.84 -8.44 -14.61
CA GLU A 126 3.21 -9.02 -15.80
C GLU A 126 2.55 -10.37 -15.52
N ARG A 127 3.04 -11.09 -14.51
CA ARG A 127 2.53 -12.41 -14.12
C ARG A 127 1.36 -12.35 -13.14
N LEU A 128 1.31 -11.32 -12.29
CA LEU A 128 0.27 -11.10 -11.30
C LEU A 128 -0.18 -9.66 -11.31
N PRO A 129 -1.49 -9.37 -11.42
CA PRO A 129 -2.02 -8.03 -11.20
C PRO A 129 -1.70 -7.52 -9.80
N LEU A 130 -0.74 -6.62 -9.68
CA LEU A 130 -0.34 -6.01 -8.40
C LEU A 130 -1.06 -4.67 -8.21
N LEU A 131 -1.68 -4.50 -7.07
CA LEU A 131 -2.36 -3.28 -6.66
C LEU A 131 -1.53 -2.57 -5.58
N ASN A 132 -1.10 -1.36 -5.88
CA ASN A 132 -0.30 -0.54 -4.97
C ASN A 132 -1.18 0.51 -4.28
N LEU A 133 -1.11 0.54 -2.95
CA LEU A 133 -1.69 1.62 -2.14
C LEU A 133 -0.70 2.79 -2.13
N HIS A 134 -1.07 3.89 -2.80
CA HIS A 134 -0.26 5.11 -2.87
C HIS A 134 -0.92 6.25 -2.09
N PRO A 135 -0.18 6.99 -1.24
CA PRO A 135 -0.74 7.99 -0.32
C PRO A 135 -0.98 9.37 -0.96
N ALA A 136 -1.43 9.41 -2.21
CA ALA A 136 -1.82 10.61 -2.91
C ALA A 136 -3.06 10.39 -3.78
N GLU A 137 -3.85 11.45 -4.01
CA GLU A 137 -4.94 11.46 -5.00
C GLU A 137 -4.39 11.43 -6.43
N PRO A 138 -5.20 11.10 -7.46
CA PRO A 138 -4.79 11.15 -8.86
C PRO A 138 -4.19 12.50 -9.25
N GLY A 139 -3.01 12.48 -9.88
CA GLY A 139 -2.25 13.69 -10.22
C GLY A 139 -1.51 14.34 -9.04
N GLY A 140 -1.56 13.72 -7.87
CA GLY A 140 -0.83 14.15 -6.68
C GLY A 140 0.67 13.81 -6.72
N PRO A 141 1.40 14.09 -5.62
CA PRO A 141 2.82 13.79 -5.53
C PRO A 141 3.15 12.31 -5.69
N ILE A 142 4.30 12.00 -6.28
CA ILE A 142 4.88 10.67 -6.42
C ILE A 142 5.96 10.49 -5.34
N GLY A 143 6.19 9.24 -4.90
CA GLY A 143 7.25 8.88 -3.97
C GLY A 143 6.74 8.29 -2.65
N THR A 144 7.58 8.30 -1.63
CA THR A 144 7.25 7.81 -0.29
C THR A 144 6.20 8.68 0.38
N TRP A 145 5.51 8.15 1.38
CA TRP A 145 4.51 8.91 2.14
C TRP A 145 5.11 10.18 2.80
N GLN A 146 6.40 10.14 3.19
CA GLN A 146 7.10 11.32 3.72
C GLN A 146 7.26 12.41 2.65
N GLU A 147 7.70 12.02 1.46
CA GLU A 147 7.85 12.95 0.33
C GLU A 147 6.51 13.56 -0.06
N VAL A 148 5.47 12.74 -0.11
CA VAL A 148 4.10 13.21 -0.38
C VAL A 148 3.67 14.27 0.64
N ILE A 149 3.83 14.01 1.94
CA ILE A 149 3.43 14.97 2.99
C ILE A 149 4.24 16.25 2.90
N ARG A 150 5.57 16.19 2.66
CA ARG A 150 6.40 17.38 2.48
C ARG A 150 5.88 18.25 1.33
N VAL A 151 5.60 17.64 0.19
CA VAL A 151 5.06 18.36 -0.98
C VAL A 151 3.69 18.97 -0.68
N LEU A 152 2.82 18.28 0.04
CA LEU A 152 1.52 18.83 0.47
C LEU A 152 1.71 20.07 1.36
N ILE A 153 2.65 20.01 2.29
CA ILE A 153 2.97 21.14 3.18
C ILE A 153 3.55 22.32 2.39
N GLU A 154 4.52 22.07 1.51
CA GLU A 154 5.15 23.11 0.68
C GLU A 154 4.15 23.82 -0.23
N ARG A 155 3.24 23.08 -0.83
CA ARG A 155 2.19 23.58 -1.70
C ARG A 155 1.00 24.17 -0.95
N LYS A 156 1.00 24.12 0.38
CA LYS A 156 -0.14 24.51 1.25
C LYS A 156 -1.45 23.85 0.77
N ALA A 157 -1.36 22.58 0.41
CA ALA A 157 -2.46 21.85 -0.17
C ALA A 157 -3.68 21.83 0.77
N GLU A 158 -4.87 22.13 0.26
CA GLU A 158 -6.13 22.16 1.03
C GLU A 158 -6.74 20.75 1.15
N ARG A 159 -6.24 19.82 0.37
CA ARG A 159 -6.70 18.42 0.36
C ARG A 159 -5.55 17.48 0.06
N SER A 160 -5.75 16.26 0.47
CA SER A 160 -4.92 15.11 0.15
C SER A 160 -5.80 13.93 -0.20
N GLY A 161 -5.21 12.78 -0.47
CA GLY A 161 -5.95 11.57 -0.79
C GLY A 161 -5.04 10.35 -0.81
N MET A 162 -5.60 9.29 -1.34
CA MET A 162 -4.88 8.06 -1.62
C MET A 162 -5.52 7.36 -2.83
N MET A 163 -4.75 6.52 -3.49
CA MET A 163 -5.23 5.73 -4.62
C MET A 163 -4.73 4.30 -4.58
N ILE A 164 -5.52 3.39 -5.15
CA ILE A 164 -5.08 2.07 -5.56
C ILE A 164 -4.81 2.12 -7.06
N GLN A 165 -3.59 1.82 -7.43
CA GLN A 165 -3.17 1.76 -8.83
C GLN A 165 -2.55 0.40 -9.16
N ARG A 166 -2.60 0.01 -10.43
CA ARG A 166 -1.88 -1.14 -10.93
C ARG A 166 -0.38 -0.86 -10.86
N ALA A 167 0.36 -1.68 -10.12
CA ALA A 167 1.81 -1.57 -10.16
C ALA A 167 2.34 -1.98 -11.54
N THR A 168 3.24 -1.18 -12.08
CA THR A 168 3.94 -1.38 -13.35
C THR A 168 5.41 -1.13 -13.14
N THR A 169 6.22 -1.30 -14.17
CA THR A 169 7.66 -0.97 -14.15
C THR A 169 7.91 0.55 -14.04
N ALA A 170 6.92 1.38 -14.36
CA ALA A 170 6.95 2.82 -14.12
C ALA A 170 6.40 3.09 -12.71
N LEU A 171 7.30 3.45 -11.79
CA LEU A 171 6.97 3.66 -10.37
C LEU A 171 5.83 4.69 -10.21
N ASP A 172 4.80 4.31 -9.47
CA ASP A 172 3.62 5.12 -9.11
C ASP A 172 2.90 5.80 -10.29
N ARG A 173 3.00 5.20 -11.50
CA ARG A 173 2.39 5.73 -12.74
C ARG A 173 1.43 4.75 -13.42
N GLY A 174 1.05 3.70 -12.72
CA GLY A 174 0.13 2.71 -13.28
C GLY A 174 -1.32 3.19 -13.32
N PRO A 175 -2.18 2.51 -14.10
CA PRO A 175 -3.60 2.81 -14.18
C PRO A 175 -4.29 2.72 -12.81
N ILE A 176 -5.10 3.72 -12.49
CA ILE A 176 -5.76 3.87 -11.20
C ILE A 176 -7.05 3.04 -11.17
N ALA A 177 -7.22 2.21 -10.15
CA ALA A 177 -8.45 1.47 -9.90
C ALA A 177 -9.47 2.32 -9.15
N THR A 178 -9.06 2.81 -7.99
CA THR A 178 -9.89 3.56 -7.06
C THR A 178 -9.08 4.66 -6.42
N TRP A 179 -9.75 5.68 -5.92
CA TRP A 179 -9.10 6.75 -5.16
C TRP A 179 -10.07 7.35 -4.15
N CYS A 180 -9.54 8.06 -3.15
CA CYS A 180 -10.32 8.91 -2.28
C CYS A 180 -9.56 10.18 -1.96
N ARG A 181 -10.29 11.23 -1.55
CA ARG A 181 -9.74 12.50 -1.08
C ARG A 181 -10.35 12.91 0.26
N TYR A 182 -9.62 13.73 0.96
CA TYR A 182 -10.04 14.32 2.24
C TYR A 182 -9.39 15.69 2.45
N SER A 183 -10.02 16.53 3.28
CA SER A 183 -9.49 17.85 3.62
C SER A 183 -8.25 17.74 4.49
N THR A 184 -7.28 18.63 4.25
CA THR A 184 -6.12 18.88 5.12
C THR A 184 -6.35 20.13 5.98
N ARG A 185 -7.57 20.65 6.01
CA ARG A 185 -8.00 21.82 6.75
C ARG A 185 -9.13 21.45 7.70
N GLY A 186 -9.39 22.37 8.64
CA GLY A 186 -10.46 22.26 9.62
C GLY A 186 -9.98 21.85 11.01
N GLY A 187 -10.70 22.30 12.04
CA GLY A 187 -10.43 21.98 13.43
C GLY A 187 -9.01 22.36 13.88
N SER A 188 -8.32 21.45 14.55
CA SER A 188 -6.95 21.69 15.03
C SER A 188 -5.91 21.85 13.93
N LEU A 189 -6.19 21.41 12.71
CA LEU A 189 -5.26 21.53 11.58
C LEU A 189 -5.04 22.99 11.18
N ASP A 190 -6.08 23.83 11.21
CA ASP A 190 -5.97 25.22 10.80
C ASP A 190 -4.99 26.01 11.71
N ALA A 191 -4.97 25.70 13.01
CA ALA A 191 -4.01 26.26 13.93
C ALA A 191 -2.56 25.80 13.59
N LEU A 192 -2.36 24.54 13.24
CA LEU A 192 -1.05 24.00 12.83
C LEU A 192 -0.59 24.64 11.51
N TRP A 193 -1.49 24.83 10.56
CA TRP A 193 -1.16 25.54 9.32
C TRP A 193 -0.78 27.01 9.55
N THR A 194 -1.43 27.69 10.49
CA THR A 194 -1.17 29.10 10.83
C THR A 194 0.16 29.24 11.58
N ALA A 195 0.45 28.34 12.51
CA ALA A 195 1.67 28.36 13.32
C ALA A 195 2.93 27.99 12.54
N ARG A 196 2.78 27.44 11.34
CA ARG A 196 3.90 26.93 10.55
C ARG A 196 4.78 28.06 10.01
N SER A 197 6.10 27.88 10.12
CA SER A 197 7.12 28.74 9.52
C SER A 197 8.28 27.90 8.98
N GLY A 198 8.94 28.38 7.92
CA GLY A 198 10.10 27.72 7.31
C GLY A 198 9.76 26.55 6.35
N PRO A 199 10.78 25.79 5.90
CA PRO A 199 10.62 24.64 5.01
C PRO A 199 9.90 23.47 5.72
N ALA A 200 9.30 22.56 4.95
CA ALA A 200 8.64 21.36 5.48
C ALA A 200 9.65 20.43 6.18
N SER A 201 9.32 19.99 7.38
CA SER A 201 10.14 19.07 8.19
C SER A 201 9.29 17.92 8.70
N ASP A 202 9.87 16.72 8.77
CA ASP A 202 9.21 15.53 9.34
C ASP A 202 8.97 15.65 10.84
N GLU A 203 9.67 16.56 11.51
CA GLU A 203 9.55 16.81 12.95
C GLU A 203 8.46 17.84 13.30
N GLU A 204 7.89 18.55 12.31
CA GLU A 204 6.88 19.54 12.60
C GLU A 204 5.52 18.91 12.97
N PRO A 205 4.75 19.50 13.90
CA PRO A 205 3.45 18.96 14.31
C PRO A 205 2.45 18.80 13.17
N LEU A 206 2.49 19.67 12.17
CA LEU A 206 1.63 19.58 10.98
C LEU A 206 1.94 18.31 10.17
N PHE A 207 3.20 17.93 10.01
CA PHE A 207 3.60 16.71 9.34
C PHE A 207 2.99 15.46 10.01
N ALA A 208 3.14 15.40 11.34
CA ALA A 208 2.57 14.33 12.14
C ALA A 208 1.03 14.27 12.03
N ALA A 209 0.36 15.43 12.07
CA ALA A 209 -1.08 15.53 11.95
C ALA A 209 -1.59 15.08 10.57
N LEU A 210 -0.91 15.48 9.49
CA LEU A 210 -1.23 15.02 8.13
C LEU A 210 -0.98 13.52 7.95
N ARG A 211 0.07 12.98 8.56
CA ARG A 211 0.31 11.53 8.58
C ARG A 211 -0.83 10.79 9.29
N GLU A 212 -1.26 11.29 10.44
CA GLU A 212 -2.36 10.69 11.19
C GLU A 212 -3.66 10.67 10.39
N LEU A 213 -3.99 11.74 9.67
CA LEU A 213 -5.14 11.77 8.77
C LEU A 213 -5.12 10.65 7.73
N SER A 214 -3.95 10.40 7.15
CA SER A 214 -3.74 9.33 6.17
C SER A 214 -3.88 7.95 6.82
N VAL A 215 -3.14 7.71 7.91
CA VAL A 215 -3.14 6.41 8.62
C VAL A 215 -4.54 6.00 9.08
N GLN A 216 -5.35 6.93 9.54
CA GLN A 216 -6.72 6.66 9.95
C GLN A 216 -7.61 6.19 8.80
N ARG A 217 -7.34 6.63 7.56
CA ARG A 217 -8.14 6.36 6.36
C ARG A 217 -7.63 5.15 5.56
N GLU A 218 -6.33 4.93 5.54
CA GLU A 218 -5.69 3.87 4.74
C GLU A 218 -6.39 2.49 4.87
N PRO A 219 -6.69 1.97 6.07
CA PRO A 219 -7.31 0.66 6.21
C PRO A 219 -8.74 0.60 5.64
N TYR A 220 -9.52 1.66 5.82
CA TYR A 220 -10.90 1.74 5.32
C TYR A 220 -10.94 1.91 3.81
N PHE A 221 -10.05 2.73 3.27
CA PHE A 221 -9.92 2.91 1.84
C PHE A 221 -9.49 1.61 1.15
N LEU A 222 -8.53 0.87 1.73
CA LEU A 222 -8.10 -0.41 1.18
C LEU A 222 -9.26 -1.43 1.17
N VAL A 223 -10.02 -1.54 2.26
CA VAL A 223 -11.21 -2.41 2.31
C VAL A 223 -12.26 -1.98 1.28
N ALA A 224 -12.58 -0.69 1.19
CA ALA A 224 -13.54 -0.17 0.22
C ALA A 224 -13.11 -0.45 -1.22
N SER A 225 -11.82 -0.29 -1.52
CA SER A 225 -11.23 -0.54 -2.84
C SER A 225 -11.31 -2.02 -3.22
N LEU A 226 -10.88 -2.92 -2.33
CA LEU A 226 -10.94 -4.36 -2.57
C LEU A 226 -12.38 -4.84 -2.69
N ARG A 227 -13.31 -4.27 -1.93
CA ARG A 227 -14.74 -4.54 -2.06
C ARG A 227 -15.28 -4.08 -3.40
N ALA A 228 -14.92 -2.87 -3.87
CA ALA A 228 -15.33 -2.37 -5.17
C ALA A 228 -14.87 -3.28 -6.32
N LEU A 229 -13.66 -3.84 -6.21
CA LEU A 229 -13.15 -4.84 -7.16
C LEU A 229 -13.92 -6.17 -7.06
N ALA A 230 -14.14 -6.68 -5.85
CA ALA A 230 -14.85 -7.95 -5.62
C ALA A 230 -16.30 -7.89 -6.13
N ASP A 231 -16.96 -6.76 -5.93
CA ASP A 231 -18.36 -6.50 -6.33
C ASP A 231 -18.51 -6.09 -7.81
N GLY A 232 -17.38 -5.94 -8.55
CA GLY A 232 -17.36 -5.50 -9.95
C GLY A 232 -17.70 -4.02 -10.19
N ARG A 233 -17.76 -3.19 -9.12
CA ARG A 233 -17.96 -1.73 -9.25
C ARG A 233 -16.76 -1.03 -9.88
N ALA A 234 -15.57 -1.55 -9.63
CA ALA A 234 -14.34 -1.16 -10.31
C ALA A 234 -13.74 -2.41 -10.96
N PRO A 235 -13.63 -2.49 -12.28
CA PRO A 235 -12.88 -3.56 -12.92
C PRO A 235 -11.39 -3.46 -12.57
N LEU A 236 -10.70 -4.59 -12.61
CA LEU A 236 -9.26 -4.62 -12.41
C LEU A 236 -8.58 -3.76 -13.49
N PRO A 237 -7.73 -2.77 -13.10
CA PRO A 237 -7.11 -1.92 -14.11
C PRO A 237 -6.17 -2.72 -15.01
N PRO A 238 -6.12 -2.40 -16.31
CA PRO A 238 -5.21 -3.04 -17.26
C PRO A 238 -3.75 -2.77 -16.89
N LEU A 239 -2.80 -3.44 -17.53
CA LEU A 239 -1.37 -3.16 -17.32
C LEU A 239 -0.97 -1.79 -17.92
N THR A 240 -1.62 -1.39 -18.99
CA THR A 240 -1.39 -0.13 -19.70
C THR A 240 -2.71 0.57 -20.00
N GLY A 241 -2.66 1.90 -20.22
CA GLY A 241 -3.83 2.72 -20.52
C GLY A 241 -4.48 3.32 -19.28
N ARG A 242 -5.78 3.57 -19.35
CA ARG A 242 -6.53 4.22 -18.26
C ARG A 242 -7.26 3.18 -17.40
N GLY A 243 -7.26 3.37 -16.10
CA GLY A 243 -8.05 2.57 -15.16
C GLY A 243 -9.48 3.11 -14.99
N PRO A 244 -10.30 2.42 -14.18
CA PRO A 244 -11.68 2.83 -13.88
C PRO A 244 -11.79 4.13 -13.07
N GLU A 245 -10.79 4.46 -12.27
CA GLU A 245 -10.70 5.71 -11.46
C GLU A 245 -11.94 5.97 -10.58
N LEU A 246 -12.46 4.92 -9.93
CA LEU A 246 -13.65 5.04 -9.08
C LEU A 246 -13.35 5.86 -7.83
N ASP A 247 -14.12 6.95 -7.61
CA ASP A 247 -14.06 7.76 -6.40
C ASP A 247 -14.78 7.04 -5.24
N LEU A 248 -14.07 6.81 -4.14
CA LEU A 248 -14.55 6.18 -2.92
C LEU A 248 -14.52 7.11 -1.70
N SER A 249 -14.41 8.44 -1.91
CA SER A 249 -14.28 9.41 -0.83
C SER A 249 -15.45 9.34 0.17
N GLU A 250 -16.69 9.25 -0.32
CA GLU A 250 -17.87 9.11 0.53
C GLU A 250 -17.93 7.75 1.24
N ASP A 251 -17.52 6.67 0.57
CA ASP A 251 -17.47 5.32 1.17
C ASP A 251 -16.52 5.29 2.36
N VAL A 252 -15.34 5.88 2.21
CA VAL A 252 -14.30 5.95 3.26
C VAL A 252 -14.79 6.77 4.46
N GLU A 253 -15.33 7.96 4.23
CA GLU A 253 -15.82 8.84 5.32
C GLU A 253 -17.03 8.21 6.05
N ARG A 254 -17.87 7.45 5.36
CA ARG A 254 -18.96 6.68 5.97
C ARG A 254 -18.43 5.58 6.88
N LEU A 255 -17.43 4.82 6.42
CA LEU A 255 -16.80 3.77 7.21
C LEU A 255 -16.08 4.31 8.46
N LEU A 256 -15.43 5.47 8.33
CA LEU A 256 -14.81 6.15 9.46
C LEU A 256 -15.80 6.59 10.53
N LYS A 257 -16.94 7.18 10.13
CA LYS A 257 -18.02 7.61 11.05
C LYS A 257 -18.63 6.43 11.81
N ASN A 258 -18.65 5.25 11.21
CA ASN A 258 -19.19 4.02 11.82
C ASN A 258 -18.15 3.25 12.65
N ARG A 259 -16.97 3.81 12.89
CA ARG A 259 -15.84 3.21 13.64
C ARG A 259 -16.16 2.89 15.10
N GLY A 260 -17.20 3.47 15.66
CA GLY A 260 -17.58 3.34 17.09
C GLY A 260 -18.92 2.62 17.31
N ARG A 261 -19.48 2.00 16.30
CA ARG A 261 -20.68 1.17 16.37
C ARG A 261 -20.32 -0.26 15.98
#